data_33e5bbb031e57bd3f25d8734641afd3f
#
_entry.id   33e5bbb031e57bd3f25d8734641afd3f
#
_cell.length_a   1.000
_cell.length_b   1.000
_cell.length_c   1.000
_cell.angle_alpha   90.00
_cell.angle_beta   90.00
_cell.angle_gamma   90.00
#
_symmetry.space_group_name_H-M   'P 1'
#
loop_
_entity.id
_entity.type
_entity.pdbx_description
1 polymer ?
#
loop_
_entity_poly.entity_id
_entity_poly.type
_entity_poly.pdbx_seq_one_letter_code
_entity_poly.pdbx_strand_id
1 'polypeptide(L)'
;MALLAVGSAASASTNTSAASILNSKIKVAANDKIRIGLIGSGIIGHYDTNTALKVPGVEIVAVCDLYKGRLEGAKETWGNNLFTTQDYRELLARKDVDAVLICTPDHWHQKISIDAMRAGKHVYCEKPMVQKIEQGWGVINAQKETGKVFQVGSQMASSVGILEAKRLLAAGTIGELTMIESFCDRSDARGAWAYSIPTDASPETIDFDTFLGNAPKVPFEAKRFFRWRNYGAYGTGAAGDLIVHLLTGIHTVTGAVGPEKIMSIADLKLWKDGRDSFDIINAVMNYKTTEKHNAFHVVTRVNLTDGEGKGPFGIKLIGTEGVIESFGNGLVVKTLKRRAAPGYGGYDSFESFSNKQKEEFKKWYQSEYGNDTNGGYDLGKETKFVAPNNYDDRLDHMIVFFNAIRTGSKIYEDASFGLRAAAPAIACNLSAQQNKPILWDPIGMRIV
;
A
#
# COMPACT_ATOMS: atom_id res chain seq x y z
N MET A 1 -17.42 -51.72 23.94
CA MET A 1 -17.36 -50.25 24.10
C MET A 1 -16.42 -49.71 23.03
N ALA A 2 -16.96 -49.14 21.96
CA ALA A 2 -16.20 -48.64 20.85
C ALA A 2 -15.99 -47.13 21.03
N LEU A 3 -14.76 -46.67 21.08
CA LEU A 3 -14.41 -45.26 21.01
C LEU A 3 -14.49 -44.79 19.54
N LEU A 4 -15.39 -43.87 19.28
CA LEU A 4 -15.48 -43.12 18.04
C LEU A 4 -14.42 -41.99 18.07
N ALA A 5 -13.40 -42.13 17.23
CA ALA A 5 -12.48 -41.02 16.93
C ALA A 5 -13.14 -40.12 15.91
N VAL A 6 -13.48 -38.88 16.33
CA VAL A 6 -13.91 -37.82 15.42
C VAL A 6 -12.67 -37.17 14.84
N GLY A 7 -12.33 -37.55 13.61
CA GLY A 7 -11.32 -36.88 12.82
C GLY A 7 -11.83 -35.54 12.31
N SER A 8 -11.29 -34.43 12.82
CA SER A 8 -11.49 -33.11 12.23
C SER A 8 -10.68 -33.02 10.93
N ALA A 9 -11.38 -33.11 9.80
CA ALA A 9 -10.81 -32.78 8.50
C ALA A 9 -10.60 -31.26 8.44
N ALA A 10 -9.35 -30.83 8.63
CA ALA A 10 -8.93 -29.48 8.28
C ALA A 10 -9.03 -29.33 6.76
N SER A 11 -10.03 -28.61 6.28
CA SER A 11 -10.09 -28.19 4.88
C SER A 11 -8.93 -27.25 4.61
N ALA A 12 -7.86 -27.75 4.02
CA ALA A 12 -6.82 -26.94 3.42
C ALA A 12 -7.44 -26.16 2.26
N SER A 13 -7.74 -24.88 2.47
CA SER A 13 -8.02 -23.97 1.36
C SER A 13 -6.74 -23.88 0.54
N THR A 14 -6.76 -24.44 -0.65
CA THR A 14 -5.68 -24.32 -1.63
C THR A 14 -5.60 -22.88 -2.08
N ASN A 15 -4.82 -22.06 -1.37
CA ASN A 15 -4.30 -20.83 -1.93
C ASN A 15 -3.34 -21.23 -3.06
N THR A 16 -3.85 -21.21 -4.29
CA THR A 16 -3.02 -21.38 -5.49
C THR A 16 -2.08 -20.17 -5.53
N SER A 17 -0.82 -20.35 -5.13
CA SER A 17 0.20 -19.30 -5.22
C SER A 17 0.50 -19.00 -6.70
N ALA A 18 0.96 -17.79 -7.01
CA ALA A 18 1.43 -17.41 -8.34
C ALA A 18 2.41 -18.45 -8.93
N ALA A 19 3.27 -19.03 -8.09
CA ALA A 19 4.18 -20.11 -8.49
C ALA A 19 3.45 -21.36 -9.00
N SER A 20 2.26 -21.70 -8.49
CA SER A 20 1.47 -22.85 -8.98
C SER A 20 0.74 -22.53 -10.29
N ILE A 21 0.37 -21.26 -10.51
CA ILE A 21 -0.23 -20.81 -11.78
C ILE A 21 0.83 -20.76 -12.87
N LEU A 22 2.05 -20.28 -12.57
CA LEU A 22 3.16 -20.25 -13.53
C LEU A 22 3.70 -21.64 -13.89
N ASN A 23 3.64 -22.61 -12.98
CA ASN A 23 4.01 -24.00 -13.25
C ASN A 23 2.94 -24.76 -14.03
N SER A 24 1.71 -24.28 -14.09
CA SER A 24 0.73 -24.80 -15.05
C SER A 24 1.17 -24.34 -16.44
N LYS A 25 1.46 -25.28 -17.34
CA LYS A 25 1.67 -25.03 -18.79
C LYS A 25 0.33 -24.61 -19.42
N ILE A 26 -0.24 -23.48 -18.98
CA ILE A 26 -1.45 -22.92 -19.56
C ILE A 26 -1.07 -22.46 -20.97
N LYS A 27 -1.47 -23.24 -21.98
CA LYS A 27 -1.44 -22.77 -23.36
C LYS A 27 -2.50 -21.68 -23.49
N VAL A 28 -2.05 -20.44 -23.47
CA VAL A 28 -2.93 -19.30 -23.76
C VAL A 28 -3.26 -19.33 -25.24
N ALA A 29 -4.54 -19.43 -25.59
CA ALA A 29 -4.96 -19.38 -26.99
C ALA A 29 -4.58 -18.01 -27.59
N ALA A 30 -4.39 -17.95 -28.91
CA ALA A 30 -4.02 -16.71 -29.58
C ALA A 30 -5.02 -15.55 -29.30
N ASN A 31 -6.30 -15.89 -29.10
CA ASN A 31 -7.37 -14.94 -28.78
C ASN A 31 -7.37 -14.48 -27.33
N ASP A 32 -6.63 -15.14 -26.44
CA ASP A 32 -6.52 -14.80 -25.01
C ASP A 32 -5.29 -13.94 -24.69
N LYS A 33 -4.53 -13.56 -25.75
CA LYS A 33 -3.41 -12.64 -25.62
C LYS A 33 -3.92 -11.25 -25.24
N ILE A 34 -3.20 -10.62 -24.30
CA ILE A 34 -3.43 -9.25 -23.87
C ILE A 34 -2.20 -8.42 -24.26
N ARG A 35 -2.43 -7.44 -25.12
CA ARG A 35 -1.39 -6.53 -25.62
C ARG A 35 -1.41 -5.27 -24.78
N ILE A 36 -0.27 -5.01 -24.10
CA ILE A 36 -0.16 -3.87 -23.20
C ILE A 36 0.60 -2.71 -23.84
N GLY A 37 0.19 -1.49 -23.45
CA GLY A 37 0.94 -0.26 -23.66
C GLY A 37 1.48 0.24 -22.33
N LEU A 38 2.75 0.66 -22.29
CA LEU A 38 3.35 1.33 -21.14
C LEU A 38 3.31 2.84 -21.33
N ILE A 39 2.81 3.58 -20.33
CA ILE A 39 2.84 5.05 -20.31
C ILE A 39 3.65 5.47 -19.08
N GLY A 40 4.86 5.99 -19.32
CA GLY A 40 5.87 6.28 -18.31
C GLY A 40 6.88 5.14 -18.15
N SER A 41 7.92 5.15 -18.99
CA SER A 41 9.01 4.14 -19.01
C SER A 41 10.12 4.49 -18.02
N GLY A 42 9.73 4.86 -16.78
CA GLY A 42 10.64 5.09 -15.67
C GLY A 42 10.98 3.81 -14.91
N ILE A 43 11.53 3.95 -13.70
CA ILE A 43 11.96 2.83 -12.85
C ILE A 43 10.83 1.83 -12.66
N ILE A 44 9.65 2.30 -12.17
CA ILE A 44 8.54 1.40 -11.87
C ILE A 44 7.90 0.86 -13.16
N GLY A 45 7.84 1.65 -14.25
CA GLY A 45 7.34 1.20 -15.53
C GLY A 45 8.10 -0.01 -16.07
N HIS A 46 9.43 -0.04 -15.93
CA HIS A 46 10.25 -1.20 -16.28
C HIS A 46 9.95 -2.42 -15.36
N TYR A 47 9.86 -2.20 -14.04
CA TYR A 47 9.56 -3.28 -13.11
C TYR A 47 8.18 -3.89 -13.36
N ASP A 48 7.16 -3.06 -13.52
CA ASP A 48 5.78 -3.52 -13.73
C ASP A 48 5.63 -4.22 -15.09
N THR A 49 6.22 -3.66 -16.15
CA THR A 49 6.20 -4.29 -17.47
C THR A 49 6.89 -5.64 -17.45
N ASN A 50 8.10 -5.74 -16.88
CA ASN A 50 8.82 -7.01 -16.80
C ASN A 50 8.07 -8.03 -15.94
N THR A 51 7.32 -7.59 -14.94
CA THR A 51 6.47 -8.47 -14.14
C THR A 51 5.23 -8.91 -14.90
N ALA A 52 4.58 -7.98 -15.63
CA ALA A 52 3.44 -8.26 -16.48
C ALA A 52 3.76 -9.31 -17.56
N LEU A 53 4.95 -9.20 -18.17
CA LEU A 53 5.43 -10.14 -19.20
C LEU A 53 5.69 -11.56 -18.69
N LYS A 54 5.78 -11.77 -17.36
CA LYS A 54 5.82 -13.12 -16.77
C LYS A 54 4.44 -13.79 -16.79
N VAL A 55 3.36 -13.03 -16.94
CA VAL A 55 2.00 -13.59 -17.02
C VAL A 55 1.76 -14.17 -18.41
N PRO A 56 1.39 -15.45 -18.54
CA PRO A 56 1.21 -16.09 -19.84
C PRO A 56 0.24 -15.33 -20.75
N GLY A 57 0.66 -15.10 -22.01
CA GLY A 57 -0.13 -14.43 -23.03
C GLY A 57 -0.18 -12.90 -22.91
N VAL A 58 0.65 -12.28 -22.08
CA VAL A 58 0.82 -10.83 -22.05
C VAL A 58 1.99 -10.41 -22.93
N GLU A 59 1.78 -9.43 -23.79
CA GLU A 59 2.76 -8.91 -24.75
C GLU A 59 2.79 -7.38 -24.69
N ILE A 60 3.99 -6.79 -24.70
CA ILE A 60 4.12 -5.32 -24.84
C ILE A 60 4.19 -4.96 -26.32
N VAL A 61 3.39 -3.97 -26.75
CA VAL A 61 3.32 -3.53 -28.16
C VAL A 61 3.59 -2.03 -28.32
N ALA A 62 3.49 -1.25 -27.24
CA ALA A 62 3.65 0.20 -27.33
C ALA A 62 4.25 0.77 -26.04
N VAL A 63 5.08 1.83 -26.16
CA VAL A 63 5.63 2.59 -25.02
C VAL A 63 5.51 4.09 -25.30
N CYS A 64 5.09 4.83 -24.28
CA CYS A 64 5.10 6.28 -24.27
C CYS A 64 5.95 6.79 -23.10
N ASP A 65 6.88 7.70 -23.38
CA ASP A 65 7.61 8.48 -22.39
C ASP A 65 8.03 9.82 -22.99
N LEU A 66 8.09 10.85 -22.17
CA LEU A 66 8.44 12.20 -22.62
C LEU A 66 9.96 12.40 -22.81
N TYR A 67 10.79 11.48 -22.34
CA TYR A 67 12.23 11.48 -22.54
C TYR A 67 12.63 10.44 -23.60
N LYS A 68 13.26 10.92 -24.67
CA LYS A 68 13.68 10.11 -25.84
C LYS A 68 14.57 8.93 -25.46
N GLY A 69 15.53 9.14 -24.54
CA GLY A 69 16.43 8.07 -24.10
C GLY A 69 15.72 6.89 -23.44
N ARG A 70 14.56 7.11 -22.78
CA ARG A 70 13.73 6.00 -22.27
C ARG A 70 12.99 5.24 -23.35
N LEU A 71 12.63 5.91 -24.46
CA LEU A 71 12.02 5.24 -25.62
C LEU A 71 13.04 4.36 -26.35
N GLU A 72 14.28 4.82 -26.46
CA GLU A 72 15.40 4.04 -27.00
C GLU A 72 15.67 2.82 -26.11
N GLY A 73 15.84 3.01 -24.79
CA GLY A 73 16.05 1.93 -23.84
C GLY A 73 14.89 0.91 -23.79
N ALA A 74 13.65 1.35 -24.04
CA ALA A 74 12.51 0.46 -24.18
C ALA A 74 12.63 -0.47 -25.41
N LYS A 75 13.06 0.05 -26.55
CA LYS A 75 13.33 -0.76 -27.76
C LYS A 75 14.48 -1.75 -27.56
N GLU A 76 15.54 -1.32 -26.89
CA GLU A 76 16.65 -2.21 -26.53
C GLU A 76 16.19 -3.35 -25.59
N THR A 77 15.28 -3.05 -24.66
CA THR A 77 14.82 -4.02 -23.66
C THR A 77 13.76 -5.00 -24.21
N TRP A 78 12.79 -4.48 -24.98
CA TRP A 78 11.61 -5.27 -25.40
C TRP A 78 11.49 -5.48 -26.91
N GLY A 79 12.42 -4.96 -27.71
CA GLY A 79 12.54 -5.22 -29.13
C GLY A 79 12.30 -4.00 -30.03
N ASN A 80 13.00 -3.98 -31.16
CA ASN A 80 13.01 -2.84 -32.09
C ASN A 80 11.66 -2.59 -32.81
N ASN A 81 10.76 -3.58 -32.82
CA ASN A 81 9.44 -3.44 -33.47
C ASN A 81 8.42 -2.77 -32.54
N LEU A 82 8.82 -2.39 -31.34
CA LEU A 82 7.99 -1.72 -30.38
C LEU A 82 7.59 -0.33 -30.90
N PHE A 83 6.29 -0.03 -30.90
CA PHE A 83 5.81 1.33 -31.16
C PHE A 83 6.22 2.24 -30.00
N THR A 84 6.87 3.37 -30.30
CA THR A 84 7.27 4.34 -29.29
C THR A 84 6.79 5.73 -29.67
N THR A 85 6.34 6.51 -28.67
CA THR A 85 5.86 7.88 -28.86
C THR A 85 6.07 8.72 -27.60
N GLN A 86 6.11 10.05 -27.78
CA GLN A 86 6.07 11.01 -26.66
C GLN A 86 4.62 11.46 -26.32
N ASP A 87 3.63 11.10 -27.13
CA ASP A 87 2.21 11.42 -26.90
C ASP A 87 1.39 10.17 -26.54
N TYR A 88 0.96 10.07 -25.26
CA TYR A 88 0.16 8.93 -24.80
C TYR A 88 -1.17 8.77 -25.57
N ARG A 89 -1.70 9.82 -26.18
CA ARG A 89 -2.95 9.77 -26.97
C ARG A 89 -2.76 8.95 -28.24
N GLU A 90 -1.59 9.02 -28.88
CA GLU A 90 -1.26 8.16 -30.01
C GLU A 90 -1.23 6.68 -29.61
N LEU A 91 -0.68 6.37 -28.41
CA LEU A 91 -0.69 5.02 -27.86
C LEU A 91 -2.13 4.55 -27.60
N LEU A 92 -2.97 5.40 -27.00
CA LEU A 92 -4.37 5.07 -26.71
C LEU A 92 -5.22 4.88 -27.97
N ALA A 93 -4.91 5.56 -29.07
CA ALA A 93 -5.60 5.43 -30.35
C ALA A 93 -5.33 4.10 -31.06
N ARG A 94 -4.32 3.35 -30.65
CA ARG A 94 -3.97 2.07 -31.27
C ARG A 94 -5.01 0.98 -30.97
N LYS A 95 -5.42 0.27 -32.01
CA LYS A 95 -6.39 -0.84 -31.91
C LYS A 95 -5.75 -2.13 -31.38
N ASP A 96 -4.43 -2.24 -31.46
CA ASP A 96 -3.66 -3.38 -30.99
C ASP A 96 -3.16 -3.20 -29.54
N VAL A 97 -3.66 -2.25 -28.78
CA VAL A 97 -3.47 -2.10 -27.33
C VAL A 97 -4.76 -2.44 -26.64
N ASP A 98 -4.75 -3.42 -25.75
CA ASP A 98 -5.91 -3.90 -24.98
C ASP A 98 -5.96 -3.27 -23.57
N ALA A 99 -4.79 -3.11 -22.96
CA ALA A 99 -4.64 -2.55 -21.62
C ALA A 99 -3.40 -1.63 -21.54
N VAL A 100 -3.41 -0.72 -20.58
CA VAL A 100 -2.26 0.17 -20.32
C VAL A 100 -1.77 0.07 -18.89
N LEU A 101 -0.44 0.14 -18.72
CA LEU A 101 0.24 0.35 -17.44
C LEU A 101 0.58 1.84 -17.37
N ILE A 102 0.01 2.57 -16.42
CA ILE A 102 0.25 3.99 -16.21
C ILE A 102 1.22 4.16 -15.05
N CYS A 103 2.47 4.50 -15.38
CA CYS A 103 3.60 4.62 -14.48
C CYS A 103 4.25 6.02 -14.55
N THR A 104 3.42 7.02 -14.83
CA THR A 104 3.79 8.44 -14.92
C THR A 104 3.98 9.07 -13.53
N PRO A 105 4.41 10.33 -13.42
CA PRO A 105 4.24 11.11 -12.19
C PRO A 105 2.78 11.27 -11.77
N ASP A 106 2.53 11.43 -10.47
CA ASP A 106 1.20 11.39 -9.84
C ASP A 106 0.20 12.36 -10.46
N HIS A 107 0.64 13.56 -10.87
CA HIS A 107 -0.24 14.59 -11.44
C HIS A 107 -0.84 14.22 -12.80
N TRP A 108 -0.34 13.18 -13.45
CA TRP A 108 -0.88 12.65 -14.70
C TRP A 108 -1.81 11.44 -14.51
N HIS A 109 -1.79 10.78 -13.36
CA HIS A 109 -2.52 9.52 -13.13
C HIS A 109 -4.01 9.64 -13.43
N GLN A 110 -4.69 10.65 -12.87
CA GLN A 110 -6.13 10.84 -13.08
C GLN A 110 -6.48 11.01 -14.57
N LYS A 111 -5.79 11.96 -15.23
CA LYS A 111 -6.14 12.32 -16.61
C LYS A 111 -5.91 11.13 -17.55
N ILE A 112 -4.75 10.50 -17.49
CA ILE A 112 -4.43 9.38 -18.39
C ILE A 112 -5.32 8.18 -18.10
N SER A 113 -5.65 7.90 -16.83
CA SER A 113 -6.57 6.83 -16.46
C SER A 113 -7.97 7.01 -17.06
N ILE A 114 -8.52 8.23 -16.97
CA ILE A 114 -9.84 8.55 -17.54
C ILE A 114 -9.80 8.43 -19.07
N ASP A 115 -8.80 9.03 -19.72
CA ASP A 115 -8.64 9.01 -21.16
C ASP A 115 -8.48 7.57 -21.69
N ALA A 116 -7.69 6.75 -20.98
CA ALA A 116 -7.48 5.35 -21.35
C ALA A 116 -8.77 4.51 -21.26
N MET A 117 -9.51 4.62 -20.16
CA MET A 117 -10.78 3.90 -20.02
C MET A 117 -11.79 4.33 -21.08
N ARG A 118 -11.90 5.62 -21.39
CA ARG A 118 -12.77 6.15 -22.44
C ARG A 118 -12.33 5.77 -23.85
N ALA A 119 -11.00 5.57 -24.05
CA ALA A 119 -10.47 4.99 -25.30
C ALA A 119 -10.66 3.46 -25.37
N GLY A 120 -11.37 2.86 -24.42
CA GLY A 120 -11.70 1.44 -24.40
C GLY A 120 -10.61 0.53 -23.85
N LYS A 121 -9.56 1.07 -23.20
CA LYS A 121 -8.46 0.31 -22.63
C LYS A 121 -8.74 -0.07 -21.17
N HIS A 122 -8.29 -1.26 -20.75
CA HIS A 122 -8.18 -1.62 -19.34
C HIS A 122 -6.98 -0.90 -18.75
N VAL A 123 -7.01 -0.59 -17.45
CA VAL A 123 -6.02 0.28 -16.81
C VAL A 123 -5.45 -0.35 -15.55
N TYR A 124 -4.14 -0.47 -15.52
CA TYR A 124 -3.34 -0.59 -14.30
C TYR A 124 -2.68 0.76 -14.06
N CYS A 125 -2.99 1.42 -12.95
CA CYS A 125 -2.43 2.73 -12.64
C CYS A 125 -1.59 2.66 -11.38
N GLU A 126 -0.33 3.06 -11.44
CA GLU A 126 0.53 3.11 -10.27
C GLU A 126 -0.07 4.00 -9.16
N LYS A 127 0.30 3.65 -7.94
CA LYS A 127 -0.09 4.41 -6.74
C LYS A 127 0.76 5.71 -6.60
N PRO A 128 0.23 6.74 -5.93
CA PRO A 128 -1.16 6.92 -5.54
C PRO A 128 -2.05 7.15 -6.76
N MET A 129 -3.27 6.64 -6.73
CA MET A 129 -4.20 6.73 -7.87
C MET A 129 -4.40 8.18 -8.37
N VAL A 130 -4.28 9.15 -7.49
CA VAL A 130 -4.46 10.58 -7.77
C VAL A 130 -3.47 11.43 -6.99
N GLN A 131 -3.13 12.61 -7.52
CA GLN A 131 -2.30 13.59 -6.83
C GLN A 131 -3.10 14.42 -5.83
N LYS A 132 -4.37 14.71 -6.11
CA LYS A 132 -5.28 15.51 -5.29
C LYS A 132 -6.54 14.72 -4.99
N ILE A 133 -7.06 14.88 -3.77
CA ILE A 133 -8.21 14.10 -3.28
C ILE A 133 -9.44 14.27 -4.18
N GLU A 134 -9.74 15.49 -4.62
CA GLU A 134 -10.88 15.81 -5.46
C GLU A 134 -10.86 15.15 -6.85
N GLN A 135 -9.70 14.70 -7.30
CA GLN A 135 -9.54 14.01 -8.59
C GLN A 135 -10.12 12.58 -8.58
N GLY A 136 -10.27 11.98 -7.38
CA GLY A 136 -10.59 10.56 -7.25
C GLY A 136 -11.94 10.17 -7.83
N TRP A 137 -12.96 10.99 -7.62
CA TRP A 137 -14.30 10.72 -8.15
C TRP A 137 -14.34 10.71 -9.68
N GLY A 138 -13.47 11.48 -10.35
CA GLY A 138 -13.35 11.44 -11.83
C GLY A 138 -12.92 10.05 -12.32
N VAL A 139 -11.97 9.40 -11.66
CA VAL A 139 -11.51 8.04 -12.02
C VAL A 139 -12.59 7.00 -11.72
N ILE A 140 -13.23 7.09 -10.53
CA ILE A 140 -14.30 6.17 -10.12
C ILE A 140 -15.48 6.23 -11.13
N ASN A 141 -15.87 7.42 -11.52
CA ASN A 141 -16.98 7.59 -12.48
C ASN A 141 -16.60 7.07 -13.86
N ALA A 142 -15.39 7.35 -14.36
CA ALA A 142 -14.92 6.82 -15.64
C ALA A 142 -14.88 5.28 -15.65
N GLN A 143 -14.45 4.65 -14.55
CA GLN A 143 -14.50 3.19 -14.42
C GLN A 143 -15.95 2.66 -14.53
N LYS A 144 -16.88 3.30 -13.84
CA LYS A 144 -18.32 2.93 -13.89
C LYS A 144 -18.93 3.15 -15.27
N GLU A 145 -18.65 4.28 -15.91
CA GLU A 145 -19.17 4.64 -17.24
C GLU A 145 -18.71 3.65 -18.32
N THR A 146 -17.45 3.26 -18.26
CA THR A 146 -16.83 2.47 -19.33
C THR A 146 -16.88 0.97 -19.11
N GLY A 147 -17.10 0.54 -17.86
CA GLY A 147 -17.05 -0.88 -17.45
C GLY A 147 -15.66 -1.52 -17.62
N LYS A 148 -14.60 -0.73 -17.78
CA LYS A 148 -13.25 -1.24 -17.94
C LYS A 148 -12.67 -1.73 -16.62
N VAL A 149 -11.85 -2.76 -16.67
CA VAL A 149 -11.05 -3.18 -15.53
C VAL A 149 -10.09 -2.06 -15.20
N PHE A 150 -10.09 -1.63 -13.94
CA PHE A 150 -9.17 -0.67 -13.37
C PHE A 150 -8.58 -1.26 -12.09
N GLN A 151 -7.26 -1.28 -11.98
CA GLN A 151 -6.54 -1.71 -10.78
C GLN A 151 -5.48 -0.70 -10.41
N VAL A 152 -5.39 -0.38 -9.12
CA VAL A 152 -4.32 0.47 -8.60
C VAL A 152 -3.07 -0.40 -8.34
N GLY A 153 -1.90 0.09 -8.71
CA GLY A 153 -0.60 -0.56 -8.52
C GLY A 153 -0.12 -0.56 -7.07
N SER A 154 -0.95 -1.02 -6.15
CA SER A 154 -0.63 -1.16 -4.71
C SER A 154 -0.41 -2.62 -4.33
N GLN A 155 0.70 -3.20 -4.76
CA GLN A 155 0.99 -4.65 -4.71
C GLN A 155 0.84 -5.27 -3.32
N MET A 156 0.94 -4.45 -2.27
CA MET A 156 0.83 -4.89 -0.87
C MET A 156 -0.50 -5.58 -0.55
N ALA A 157 -1.60 -5.24 -1.24
CA ALA A 157 -2.89 -5.92 -1.07
C ALA A 157 -2.88 -7.37 -1.56
N SER A 158 -1.99 -7.72 -2.48
CA SER A 158 -1.81 -9.08 -2.98
C SER A 158 -0.77 -9.89 -2.20
N SER A 159 -0.06 -9.26 -1.24
CA SER A 159 0.97 -9.93 -0.43
C SER A 159 0.38 -11.06 0.41
N VAL A 160 0.98 -12.27 0.32
CA VAL A 160 0.56 -13.41 1.14
C VAL A 160 0.71 -13.14 2.64
N GLY A 161 1.68 -12.31 3.06
CA GLY A 161 1.82 -11.89 4.45
C GLY A 161 0.65 -11.02 4.91
N ILE A 162 0.20 -10.08 4.09
CA ILE A 162 -0.98 -9.24 4.36
C ILE A 162 -2.27 -10.07 4.37
N LEU A 163 -2.43 -11.00 3.43
CA LEU A 163 -3.59 -11.89 3.39
C LEU A 163 -3.62 -12.84 4.60
N GLU A 164 -2.47 -13.33 5.05
CA GLU A 164 -2.37 -14.13 6.27
C GLU A 164 -2.68 -13.28 7.52
N ALA A 165 -2.18 -12.04 7.62
CA ALA A 165 -2.55 -11.12 8.70
C ALA A 165 -4.07 -10.89 8.76
N LYS A 166 -4.72 -10.70 7.59
CA LYS A 166 -6.18 -10.59 7.48
C LYS A 166 -6.89 -11.84 8.03
N ARG A 167 -6.44 -13.03 7.63
CA ARG A 167 -7.00 -14.31 8.09
C ARG A 167 -6.88 -14.46 9.62
N LEU A 168 -5.72 -14.15 10.18
CA LEU A 168 -5.45 -14.24 11.60
C LEU A 168 -6.26 -13.22 12.41
N LEU A 169 -6.39 -11.98 11.94
CA LEU A 169 -7.23 -10.97 12.58
C LEU A 169 -8.70 -11.40 12.58
N ALA A 170 -9.20 -11.86 11.44
CA ALA A 170 -10.57 -12.37 11.32
C ALA A 170 -10.85 -13.62 12.19
N ALA A 171 -9.82 -14.42 12.47
CA ALA A 171 -9.89 -15.56 13.39
C ALA A 171 -9.85 -15.17 14.88
N GLY A 172 -9.71 -13.87 15.22
CA GLY A 172 -9.61 -13.39 16.60
C GLY A 172 -8.29 -13.73 17.29
N THR A 173 -7.22 -14.04 16.53
CA THR A 173 -5.93 -14.55 17.07
C THR A 173 -5.30 -13.60 18.09
N ILE A 174 -5.53 -12.30 17.98
CA ILE A 174 -5.00 -11.27 18.87
C ILE A 174 -6.10 -10.59 19.72
N GLY A 175 -7.30 -11.18 19.77
CA GLY A 175 -8.46 -10.57 20.42
C GLY A 175 -9.00 -9.37 19.62
N GLU A 176 -9.52 -8.37 20.31
CA GLU A 176 -10.03 -7.15 19.72
C GLU A 176 -8.88 -6.23 19.28
N LEU A 177 -8.92 -5.76 18.03
CA LEU A 177 -7.94 -4.78 17.51
C LEU A 177 -8.17 -3.43 18.20
N THR A 178 -7.11 -2.86 18.78
CA THR A 178 -7.15 -1.58 19.49
C THR A 178 -6.34 -0.49 18.80
N MET A 179 -5.19 -0.86 18.21
CA MET A 179 -4.26 0.09 17.63
C MET A 179 -3.46 -0.57 16.50
N ILE A 180 -3.02 0.24 15.55
CA ILE A 180 -2.05 -0.15 14.52
C ILE A 180 -0.90 0.86 14.53
N GLU A 181 0.33 0.34 14.60
CA GLU A 181 1.54 1.09 14.31
C GLU A 181 2.00 0.74 12.89
N SER A 182 2.40 1.74 12.11
CA SER A 182 2.94 1.52 10.78
C SER A 182 4.06 2.50 10.45
N PHE A 183 5.05 2.03 9.71
CA PHE A 183 6.26 2.81 9.50
C PHE A 183 6.94 2.48 8.16
N CYS A 184 7.58 3.51 7.60
CA CYS A 184 8.46 3.41 6.45
C CYS A 184 9.66 4.33 6.68
N ASP A 185 10.71 3.77 7.28
CA ASP A 185 11.91 4.51 7.67
C ASP A 185 13.08 4.12 6.75
N ARG A 186 13.81 5.10 6.24
CA ARG A 186 14.97 4.93 5.38
C ARG A 186 15.73 6.24 5.23
N SER A 187 17.05 6.22 4.99
CA SER A 187 17.85 7.45 4.89
C SER A 187 18.86 7.47 3.75
N ASP A 188 18.88 6.45 2.88
CA ASP A 188 19.78 6.48 1.73
C ASP A 188 19.25 7.44 0.64
N ALA A 189 20.17 7.93 -0.22
CA ALA A 189 19.84 8.90 -1.25
C ALA A 189 18.76 8.38 -2.24
N ARG A 190 18.77 7.10 -2.58
CA ARG A 190 17.75 6.49 -3.46
C ARG A 190 16.41 6.39 -2.74
N GLY A 191 16.43 6.05 -1.46
CA GLY A 191 15.27 6.04 -0.59
C GLY A 191 14.62 7.41 -0.46
N ALA A 192 15.40 8.49 -0.54
CA ALA A 192 14.94 9.87 -0.54
C ALA A 192 14.76 10.45 -1.96
N TRP A 193 14.64 9.59 -2.97
CA TRP A 193 14.39 9.93 -4.38
C TRP A 193 15.46 10.81 -5.05
N ALA A 194 16.70 10.80 -4.58
CA ALA A 194 17.83 11.45 -5.24
C ALA A 194 18.34 10.57 -6.40
N TYR A 195 17.46 10.26 -7.35
CA TYR A 195 17.75 9.39 -8.49
C TYR A 195 18.76 9.99 -9.45
N SER A 196 19.45 9.12 -10.21
CA SER A 196 20.37 9.51 -11.27
C SER A 196 19.65 10.29 -12.38
N ILE A 197 20.35 11.24 -12.95
CA ILE A 197 19.89 12.06 -14.08
C ILE A 197 20.80 11.75 -15.25
N PRO A 198 20.27 11.39 -16.43
CA PRO A 198 21.09 11.16 -17.61
C PRO A 198 21.85 12.42 -18.04
N THR A 199 23.04 12.24 -18.61
CA THR A 199 23.92 13.35 -18.99
C THR A 199 23.44 14.12 -20.22
N ASP A 200 22.56 13.52 -21.02
CA ASP A 200 21.91 14.11 -22.20
C ASP A 200 20.57 14.78 -21.90
N ALA A 201 20.18 14.84 -20.62
CA ALA A 201 18.91 15.46 -20.20
C ALA A 201 18.89 16.95 -20.56
N SER A 202 18.09 17.31 -21.55
CA SER A 202 17.98 18.65 -22.12
C SER A 202 16.58 18.93 -22.68
N PRO A 203 16.24 20.19 -23.01
CA PRO A 203 14.97 20.50 -23.67
C PRO A 203 14.78 19.79 -25.04
N GLU A 204 15.87 19.41 -25.70
CA GLU A 204 15.84 18.71 -27.00
C GLU A 204 15.48 17.22 -26.83
N THR A 205 15.81 16.64 -25.67
CA THR A 205 15.56 15.22 -25.39
C THR A 205 14.30 14.96 -24.56
N ILE A 206 13.77 16.00 -23.90
CA ILE A 206 12.63 15.88 -22.97
C ILE A 206 11.53 16.86 -23.37
N ASP A 207 10.32 16.37 -23.62
CA ASP A 207 9.11 17.21 -23.73
C ASP A 207 8.68 17.70 -22.34
N PHE A 208 9.34 18.75 -21.88
CA PHE A 208 9.13 19.29 -20.53
C PHE A 208 7.81 20.05 -20.42
N ASP A 209 7.34 20.68 -21.49
CA ASP A 209 6.05 21.39 -21.49
C ASP A 209 4.88 20.42 -21.30
N THR A 210 4.90 19.29 -21.98
CA THR A 210 3.95 18.21 -21.77
C THR A 210 4.08 17.61 -20.36
N PHE A 211 5.32 17.42 -19.86
CA PHE A 211 5.53 16.96 -18.48
C PHE A 211 4.83 17.86 -17.46
N LEU A 212 4.97 19.17 -17.58
CA LEU A 212 4.31 20.12 -16.67
C LEU A 212 2.80 20.01 -16.71
N GLY A 213 2.19 19.78 -17.86
CA GLY A 213 0.74 19.70 -17.99
C GLY A 213 0.02 20.93 -17.39
N ASN A 214 -0.80 20.69 -16.37
CA ASN A 214 -1.52 21.74 -15.63
C ASN A 214 -0.74 22.26 -14.41
N ALA A 215 0.47 21.77 -14.15
CA ALA A 215 1.32 22.30 -13.10
C ALA A 215 1.85 23.71 -13.45
N PRO A 216 2.29 24.49 -12.46
CA PRO A 216 2.88 25.82 -12.72
C PRO A 216 3.99 25.75 -13.75
N LYS A 217 3.96 26.68 -14.74
CA LYS A 217 4.99 26.77 -15.75
C LYS A 217 6.29 27.28 -15.16
N VAL A 218 7.36 26.53 -15.33
CA VAL A 218 8.71 26.85 -14.87
C VAL A 218 9.71 26.55 -16.00
N PRO A 219 10.87 27.20 -16.03
CA PRO A 219 11.94 26.85 -16.97
C PRO A 219 12.33 25.37 -16.84
N PHE A 220 12.89 24.81 -17.91
CA PHE A 220 13.41 23.45 -17.92
C PHE A 220 14.43 23.22 -16.80
N GLU A 221 14.22 22.16 -16.06
CA GLU A 221 15.12 21.70 -15.02
C GLU A 221 15.07 20.16 -14.99
N ALA A 222 16.15 19.50 -15.44
CA ALA A 222 16.23 18.03 -15.49
C ALA A 222 15.90 17.37 -14.16
N LYS A 223 16.30 18.03 -13.06
CA LYS A 223 16.01 17.56 -11.70
C LYS A 223 14.50 17.45 -11.42
N ARG A 224 13.70 18.39 -11.91
CA ARG A 224 12.23 18.36 -11.74
C ARG A 224 11.61 17.18 -12.50
N PHE A 225 12.13 16.84 -13.65
CA PHE A 225 11.66 15.71 -14.44
C PHE A 225 12.04 14.35 -13.82
N PHE A 226 13.32 14.14 -13.48
CA PHE A 226 13.81 12.84 -13.00
C PHE A 226 13.58 12.59 -11.51
N ARG A 227 13.42 13.66 -10.70
CA ARG A 227 13.19 13.60 -9.25
C ARG A 227 11.87 14.26 -8.88
N TRP A 228 10.86 14.09 -9.70
CA TRP A 228 9.56 14.74 -9.62
C TRP A 228 8.84 14.52 -8.26
N ARG A 229 9.09 13.39 -7.58
CA ARG A 229 8.56 13.09 -6.24
C ARG A 229 8.96 14.11 -5.17
N ASN A 230 10.03 14.84 -5.42
CA ASN A 230 10.53 15.87 -4.52
C ASN A 230 9.72 17.17 -4.58
N TYR A 231 8.78 17.28 -5.53
CA TYR A 231 8.02 18.51 -5.78
C TYR A 231 6.53 18.26 -5.72
N GLY A 232 5.83 18.99 -4.82
CA GLY A 232 4.38 18.92 -4.67
C GLY A 232 3.58 19.29 -5.92
N ALA A 233 4.19 19.99 -6.86
CA ALA A 233 3.60 20.27 -8.17
C ALA A 233 3.37 19.00 -9.02
N TYR A 234 4.13 17.93 -8.80
CA TYR A 234 4.12 16.72 -9.63
C TYR A 234 3.82 15.45 -8.84
N GLY A 235 4.12 15.44 -7.55
CA GLY A 235 3.98 14.28 -6.67
C GLY A 235 3.18 14.59 -5.41
N THR A 236 3.04 13.59 -4.57
CA THR A 236 2.30 13.62 -3.30
C THR A 236 3.22 13.59 -2.08
N GLY A 237 4.56 13.70 -2.30
CA GLY A 237 5.56 13.68 -1.24
C GLY A 237 5.58 12.38 -0.45
N ALA A 238 6.29 12.37 0.67
CA ALA A 238 6.49 11.20 1.51
C ALA A 238 5.19 10.58 2.02
N ALA A 239 4.19 11.39 2.34
CA ALA A 239 2.90 10.89 2.79
C ALA A 239 2.16 10.11 1.69
N GLY A 240 1.88 10.77 0.56
CA GLY A 240 1.10 10.15 -0.52
C GLY A 240 1.83 9.01 -1.22
N ASP A 241 3.17 9.08 -1.35
CA ASP A 241 3.95 8.03 -2.01
C ASP A 241 4.20 6.80 -1.12
N LEU A 242 4.32 6.97 0.21
CA LEU A 242 4.74 5.90 1.13
C LEU A 242 3.65 5.48 2.13
N ILE A 243 2.91 6.42 2.75
CA ILE A 243 1.82 6.06 3.67
C ILE A 243 0.69 5.34 2.91
N VAL A 244 0.49 5.62 1.62
CA VAL A 244 -0.50 4.91 0.79
C VAL A 244 -0.28 3.39 0.78
N HIS A 245 0.95 2.92 0.76
CA HIS A 245 1.25 1.48 0.88
C HIS A 245 0.81 0.91 2.22
N LEU A 246 1.14 1.63 3.31
CA LEU A 246 0.77 1.22 4.66
C LEU A 246 -0.76 1.17 4.82
N LEU A 247 -1.47 2.20 4.34
CA LEU A 247 -2.94 2.24 4.36
C LEU A 247 -3.58 1.17 3.48
N THR A 248 -2.99 0.84 2.33
CA THR A 248 -3.41 -0.30 1.51
C THR A 248 -3.38 -1.59 2.32
N GLY A 249 -2.27 -1.87 3.02
CA GLY A 249 -2.15 -3.03 3.90
C GLY A 249 -3.16 -3.01 5.04
N ILE A 250 -3.29 -1.89 5.74
CA ILE A 250 -4.23 -1.70 6.86
C ILE A 250 -5.67 -1.94 6.40
N HIS A 251 -6.11 -1.30 5.30
CA HIS A 251 -7.46 -1.47 4.79
C HIS A 251 -7.73 -2.89 4.27
N THR A 252 -6.71 -3.54 3.69
CA THR A 252 -6.82 -4.94 3.24
C THR A 252 -7.02 -5.88 4.43
N VAL A 253 -6.26 -5.69 5.51
CA VAL A 253 -6.33 -6.55 6.70
C VAL A 253 -7.63 -6.34 7.48
N THR A 254 -8.00 -5.08 7.73
CA THR A 254 -9.13 -4.74 8.60
C THR A 254 -10.48 -4.67 7.88
N GLY A 255 -10.47 -4.51 6.56
CA GLY A 255 -11.68 -4.19 5.78
C GLY A 255 -12.18 -2.76 5.99
N ALA A 256 -11.40 -1.90 6.66
CA ALA A 256 -11.74 -0.50 6.88
C ALA A 256 -11.80 0.29 5.57
N VAL A 257 -12.64 1.32 5.55
CA VAL A 257 -12.87 2.18 4.38
C VAL A 257 -12.24 3.56 4.50
N GLY A 258 -11.58 3.83 5.61
CA GLY A 258 -10.84 5.06 5.89
C GLY A 258 -11.07 5.58 7.31
N PRO A 259 -10.19 6.47 7.81
CA PRO A 259 -10.35 7.16 9.09
C PRO A 259 -11.41 8.25 8.97
N GLU A 260 -11.91 8.74 10.10
CA GLU A 260 -12.74 9.95 10.14
C GLU A 260 -11.97 11.21 10.52
N LYS A 261 -10.79 11.05 11.12
CA LYS A 261 -9.94 12.15 11.56
C LYS A 261 -8.48 11.80 11.38
N ILE A 262 -7.73 12.75 10.82
CA ILE A 262 -6.31 12.64 10.53
C ILE A 262 -5.61 13.87 11.12
N MET A 263 -4.56 13.65 11.91
CA MET A 263 -3.68 14.71 12.43
C MET A 263 -2.24 14.33 12.15
N SER A 264 -1.46 15.26 11.62
CA SER A 264 -0.05 15.02 11.32
C SER A 264 0.84 16.21 11.61
N ILE A 265 2.13 15.91 11.84
CA ILE A 265 3.23 16.85 11.94
C ILE A 265 4.29 16.39 10.93
N ALA A 266 4.84 17.33 10.18
CA ALA A 266 5.84 17.05 9.17
C ALA A 266 6.88 18.16 9.06
N ASP A 267 8.10 17.80 8.66
CA ASP A 267 9.22 18.69 8.51
C ASP A 267 10.12 18.30 7.33
N LEU A 268 10.91 19.25 6.85
CA LEU A 268 12.04 19.02 5.95
C LEU A 268 13.33 19.30 6.71
N LYS A 269 14.02 18.27 7.20
CA LYS A 269 15.17 18.37 8.09
C LYS A 269 16.52 18.14 7.38
N LEU A 270 16.64 17.04 6.66
CA LEU A 270 17.92 16.58 6.08
C LEU A 270 18.05 16.90 4.58
N TRP A 271 17.05 16.52 3.78
CA TRP A 271 17.13 16.52 2.33
C TRP A 271 16.84 17.90 1.71
N LYS A 272 17.62 18.93 2.12
CA LYS A 272 17.47 20.32 1.65
C LYS A 272 18.09 20.55 0.27
N ASP A 273 17.74 19.71 -0.70
CA ASP A 273 18.27 19.68 -2.06
C ASP A 273 17.44 20.48 -3.07
N GLY A 274 16.56 21.37 -2.58
CA GLY A 274 15.64 22.18 -3.39
C GLY A 274 14.25 21.56 -3.54
N ARG A 275 13.97 20.46 -2.83
CA ARG A 275 12.61 19.89 -2.72
C ARG A 275 11.70 20.73 -1.85
N ASP A 276 10.40 20.59 -2.07
CA ASP A 276 9.35 21.14 -1.20
C ASP A 276 8.56 20.06 -0.45
N SER A 277 8.87 18.78 -0.70
CA SER A 277 8.27 17.66 0.03
C SER A 277 8.95 17.42 1.36
N PHE A 278 8.15 17.06 2.38
CA PHE A 278 8.65 16.69 3.71
C PHE A 278 9.50 15.41 3.66
N ASP A 279 10.50 15.32 4.53
CA ASP A 279 11.33 14.12 4.71
C ASP A 279 11.05 13.38 6.02
N ILE A 280 10.33 14.00 6.95
CA ILE A 280 9.76 13.38 8.14
C ILE A 280 8.28 13.72 8.20
N ILE A 281 7.44 12.70 8.42
CA ILE A 281 6.00 12.87 8.69
C ILE A 281 5.52 11.83 9.70
N ASN A 282 4.81 12.30 10.72
CA ASN A 282 4.16 11.49 11.73
C ASN A 282 2.66 11.82 11.72
N ALA A 283 1.81 10.80 11.71
CA ALA A 283 0.37 11.00 11.70
C ALA A 283 -0.35 10.05 12.65
N VAL A 284 -1.47 10.54 13.19
CA VAL A 284 -2.43 9.75 13.97
C VAL A 284 -3.77 9.82 13.28
N MET A 285 -4.43 8.65 13.14
CA MET A 285 -5.73 8.53 12.49
C MET A 285 -6.71 7.81 13.39
N ASN A 286 -7.96 8.26 13.41
CA ASN A 286 -9.04 7.65 14.16
C ASN A 286 -10.01 6.92 13.22
N TYR A 287 -10.24 5.63 13.48
CA TYR A 287 -11.20 4.77 12.78
C TYR A 287 -12.35 4.46 13.71
N LYS A 288 -13.59 4.74 13.29
CA LYS A 288 -14.81 4.41 14.03
C LYS A 288 -15.15 2.93 13.90
N THR A 289 -15.96 2.45 14.82
CA THR A 289 -16.63 1.14 14.73
C THR A 289 -17.50 1.07 13.47
N THR A 290 -17.42 -0.04 12.78
CA THR A 290 -18.24 -0.42 11.62
C THR A 290 -18.74 -1.84 11.80
N GLU A 291 -19.51 -2.36 10.84
CA GLU A 291 -19.90 -3.77 10.83
C GLU A 291 -18.72 -4.74 10.69
N LYS A 292 -17.57 -4.24 10.18
CA LYS A 292 -16.39 -5.08 9.89
C LYS A 292 -15.34 -5.06 10.99
N HIS A 293 -15.29 -4.03 11.80
CA HIS A 293 -14.28 -3.85 12.85
C HIS A 293 -14.76 -2.89 13.94
N ASN A 294 -14.27 -3.08 15.15
CA ASN A 294 -14.39 -2.11 16.23
C ASN A 294 -13.55 -0.87 15.96
N ALA A 295 -13.72 0.20 16.74
CA ALA A 295 -12.91 1.40 16.65
C ALA A 295 -11.45 1.08 16.97
N PHE A 296 -10.51 1.66 16.21
CA PHE A 296 -9.08 1.56 16.46
C PHE A 296 -8.35 2.83 16.04
N HIS A 297 -7.13 3.00 16.53
CA HIS A 297 -6.26 4.10 16.13
C HIS A 297 -5.11 3.60 15.25
N VAL A 298 -4.69 4.43 14.31
CA VAL A 298 -3.47 4.21 13.53
C VAL A 298 -2.46 5.28 13.88
N VAL A 299 -1.24 4.87 14.24
CA VAL A 299 -0.07 5.73 14.29
C VAL A 299 0.82 5.34 13.13
N THR A 300 1.13 6.29 12.26
CA THR A 300 1.95 6.05 11.08
C THR A 300 3.04 7.08 10.95
N ARG A 301 4.20 6.64 10.45
CA ARG A 301 5.31 7.56 10.15
C ARG A 301 6.03 7.19 8.88
N VAL A 302 6.60 8.21 8.25
CA VAL A 302 7.66 8.09 7.26
C VAL A 302 8.83 8.92 7.75
N ASN A 303 10.01 8.34 7.78
CA ASN A 303 11.23 9.01 8.18
C ASN A 303 12.33 8.74 7.15
N LEU A 304 12.60 9.74 6.29
CA LEU A 304 13.69 9.67 5.30
C LEU A 304 15.03 10.18 5.88
N THR A 305 15.07 10.39 7.19
CA THR A 305 16.26 10.85 7.93
C THR A 305 16.67 9.84 9.01
N ASP A 306 16.23 8.58 8.86
CA ASP A 306 16.52 7.51 9.80
C ASP A 306 18.03 7.34 10.03
N GLY A 307 18.46 7.50 11.28
CA GLY A 307 19.86 7.46 11.67
C GLY A 307 20.51 6.08 11.57
N GLU A 308 19.72 5.02 11.41
CA GLU A 308 20.19 3.64 11.24
C GLU A 308 20.45 3.28 9.78
N GLY A 309 20.09 4.16 8.84
CA GLY A 309 20.33 4.02 7.41
C GLY A 309 19.32 3.15 6.67
N LYS A 310 18.78 2.13 7.29
CA LYS A 310 17.76 1.23 6.75
C LYS A 310 16.82 0.84 7.87
N GLY A 311 15.87 1.71 8.14
CA GLY A 311 14.84 1.47 9.15
C GLY A 311 13.75 0.50 8.72
N PRO A 312 12.83 0.19 9.61
CA PRO A 312 11.76 -0.76 9.37
C PRO A 312 10.73 -0.25 8.35
N PHE A 313 10.16 -1.19 7.60
CA PHE A 313 8.96 -0.99 6.78
C PHE A 313 7.95 -2.05 7.20
N GLY A 314 6.78 -1.65 7.69
CA GLY A 314 5.79 -2.62 8.12
C GLY A 314 4.57 -2.06 8.83
N ILE A 315 3.72 -3.00 9.25
CA ILE A 315 2.48 -2.78 9.97
C ILE A 315 2.46 -3.70 11.19
N LYS A 316 2.18 -3.14 12.37
CA LYS A 316 1.99 -3.88 13.61
C LYS A 316 0.56 -3.69 14.11
N LEU A 317 -0.22 -4.76 14.06
CA LEU A 317 -1.57 -4.83 14.60
C LEU A 317 -1.48 -5.18 16.09
N ILE A 318 -2.09 -4.37 16.95
CA ILE A 318 -2.07 -4.52 18.40
C ILE A 318 -3.51 -4.80 18.85
N GLY A 319 -3.70 -5.98 19.42
CA GLY A 319 -4.97 -6.41 19.96
C GLY A 319 -4.93 -6.62 21.46
N THR A 320 -6.10 -6.93 22.04
CA THR A 320 -6.24 -7.18 23.48
C THR A 320 -5.54 -8.46 23.96
N GLU A 321 -5.28 -9.41 23.06
CA GLU A 321 -4.71 -10.72 23.36
C GLU A 321 -3.45 -11.03 22.53
N GLY A 322 -2.81 -10.02 21.95
CA GLY A 322 -1.55 -10.20 21.21
C GLY A 322 -1.27 -9.17 20.16
N VAL A 323 -0.25 -9.46 19.33
CA VAL A 323 0.18 -8.61 18.23
C VAL A 323 0.48 -9.44 16.98
N ILE A 324 0.25 -8.84 15.80
CA ILE A 324 0.71 -9.34 14.51
C ILE A 324 1.62 -8.28 13.91
N GLU A 325 2.88 -8.63 13.68
CA GLU A 325 3.87 -7.75 13.04
C GLU A 325 4.13 -8.25 11.62
N SER A 326 3.73 -7.48 10.60
CA SER A 326 3.91 -7.80 9.19
C SER A 326 5.02 -6.95 8.57
N PHE A 327 6.02 -7.59 8.00
CA PHE A 327 7.17 -6.97 7.35
C PHE A 327 7.30 -7.52 5.92
N GLY A 328 6.78 -6.78 4.95
CA GLY A 328 6.75 -7.25 3.57
C GLY A 328 5.85 -8.49 3.41
N ASN A 329 6.43 -9.61 2.93
CA ASN A 329 5.68 -10.84 2.62
C ASN A 329 5.68 -11.87 3.76
N GLY A 330 6.13 -11.50 4.96
CA GLY A 330 6.12 -12.34 6.15
C GLY A 330 5.47 -11.65 7.35
N LEU A 331 5.18 -12.42 8.39
CA LEU A 331 4.69 -11.88 9.65
C LEU A 331 5.12 -12.70 10.87
N VAL A 332 5.08 -12.06 12.02
CA VAL A 332 5.30 -12.67 13.34
C VAL A 332 4.04 -12.44 14.18
N VAL A 333 3.57 -13.47 14.85
CA VAL A 333 2.44 -13.41 15.79
C VAL A 333 2.93 -13.70 17.20
N LYS A 334 2.57 -12.84 18.13
CA LYS A 334 2.81 -13.04 19.57
C LYS A 334 1.46 -12.91 20.26
N THR A 335 1.04 -13.94 20.96
CA THR A 335 -0.20 -13.94 21.74
C THR A 335 0.09 -13.77 23.21
N LEU A 336 -0.87 -13.25 23.94
CA LEU A 336 -0.86 -13.18 25.38
C LEU A 336 -2.27 -13.49 25.93
N LYS A 337 -2.33 -14.08 27.10
CA LYS A 337 -3.56 -14.28 27.85
C LYS A 337 -3.45 -13.54 29.17
N ARG A 338 -4.33 -12.58 29.40
CA ARG A 338 -4.39 -11.88 30.68
C ARG A 338 -4.91 -12.81 31.76
N ARG A 339 -4.27 -12.77 32.93
CA ARG A 339 -4.75 -13.49 34.11
C ARG A 339 -5.95 -12.73 34.70
N ALA A 340 -6.89 -13.47 35.27
CA ALA A 340 -8.03 -12.87 35.97
C ALA A 340 -7.58 -12.16 37.27
N ALA A 341 -6.62 -12.73 37.97
CA ALA A 341 -6.06 -12.14 39.17
C ALA A 341 -5.18 -10.92 38.82
N PRO A 342 -5.47 -9.71 39.36
CA PRO A 342 -4.72 -8.50 39.01
C PRO A 342 -3.29 -8.48 39.57
N GLY A 343 -3.02 -9.29 40.59
CA GLY A 343 -1.78 -9.23 41.37
C GLY A 343 -1.79 -8.08 42.39
N TYR A 344 -0.79 -8.05 43.25
CA TYR A 344 -0.53 -6.94 44.17
C TYR A 344 0.92 -6.95 44.62
N GLY A 345 1.42 -5.79 45.13
CA GLY A 345 2.80 -5.60 45.57
C GLY A 345 3.66 -4.91 44.49
N GLY A 346 4.92 -4.62 44.82
CA GLY A 346 5.80 -3.81 43.98
C GLY A 346 5.34 -2.36 43.93
N TYR A 347 5.26 -1.75 42.72
CA TYR A 347 4.73 -0.38 42.52
C TYR A 347 3.21 -0.41 42.49
N ASP A 348 2.60 -0.63 43.68
CA ASP A 348 1.18 -0.76 43.89
C ASP A 348 0.75 -0.11 45.22
N SER A 349 -0.48 0.36 45.31
CA SER A 349 -1.01 1.01 46.51
C SER A 349 -1.01 0.09 47.77
N PHE A 350 -0.97 -1.22 47.58
CA PHE A 350 -0.85 -2.20 48.65
C PHE A 350 0.34 -1.89 49.58
N GLU A 351 1.46 -1.36 49.07
CA GLU A 351 2.63 -1.02 49.84
C GLU A 351 2.38 0.15 50.83
N SER A 352 1.39 0.99 50.52
CA SER A 352 0.98 2.11 51.39
C SER A 352 -0.04 1.73 52.48
N PHE A 353 -0.53 0.48 52.48
CA PHE A 353 -1.50 0.02 53.46
C PHE A 353 -0.85 -0.18 54.82
N SER A 354 -1.60 0.06 55.90
CA SER A 354 -1.19 -0.36 57.24
C SER A 354 -1.08 -1.88 57.33
N ASN A 355 -0.33 -2.39 58.30
CA ASN A 355 -0.14 -3.84 58.49
C ASN A 355 -1.51 -4.56 58.64
N LYS A 356 -2.44 -3.97 59.35
CA LYS A 356 -3.80 -4.51 59.48
C LYS A 356 -4.52 -4.59 58.13
N GLN A 357 -4.47 -3.53 57.37
CA GLN A 357 -5.09 -3.48 56.02
C GLN A 357 -4.45 -4.46 55.04
N LYS A 358 -3.11 -4.63 55.12
CA LYS A 358 -2.39 -5.63 54.32
C LYS A 358 -2.88 -7.04 54.59
N GLU A 359 -3.07 -7.40 55.86
CA GLU A 359 -3.56 -8.73 56.23
C GLU A 359 -5.01 -8.96 55.84
N GLU A 360 -5.88 -7.96 56.01
CA GLU A 360 -7.25 -8.02 55.56
C GLU A 360 -7.37 -8.16 54.05
N PHE A 361 -6.56 -7.39 53.33
CA PHE A 361 -6.49 -7.43 51.83
C PHE A 361 -6.01 -8.80 51.35
N LYS A 362 -4.96 -9.37 51.90
CA LYS A 362 -4.47 -10.70 51.51
C LYS A 362 -5.54 -11.78 51.68
N LYS A 363 -6.30 -11.76 52.78
CA LYS A 363 -7.38 -12.71 53.00
C LYS A 363 -8.48 -12.57 51.98
N TRP A 364 -8.90 -11.34 51.72
CA TRP A 364 -9.88 -11.03 50.66
C TRP A 364 -9.39 -11.46 49.29
N TYR A 365 -8.15 -11.10 48.94
CA TYR A 365 -7.56 -11.41 47.65
C TYR A 365 -7.47 -12.93 47.43
N GLN A 366 -7.06 -13.68 48.47
CA GLN A 366 -6.97 -15.13 48.40
C GLN A 366 -8.38 -15.77 48.20
N SER A 367 -9.41 -15.23 48.82
CA SER A 367 -10.78 -15.72 48.62
C SER A 367 -11.32 -15.46 47.22
N GLU A 368 -10.92 -14.34 46.60
CA GLU A 368 -11.40 -13.90 45.29
C GLU A 368 -10.62 -14.53 44.13
N TYR A 369 -9.29 -14.54 44.24
CA TYR A 369 -8.38 -14.90 43.16
C TYR A 369 -7.46 -16.11 43.48
N GLY A 370 -7.57 -16.70 44.65
CA GLY A 370 -6.68 -17.78 45.09
C GLY A 370 -5.27 -17.32 45.44
N ASN A 371 -4.26 -18.18 45.19
CA ASN A 371 -2.88 -17.92 45.56
C ASN A 371 -2.06 -17.26 44.47
N ASP A 372 -2.64 -16.91 43.32
CA ASP A 372 -1.90 -16.22 42.25
C ASP A 372 -1.77 -14.72 42.54
N THR A 373 -0.69 -14.33 43.21
CA THR A 373 -0.43 -12.94 43.60
C THR A 373 0.35 -12.14 42.54
N ASN A 374 0.83 -12.81 41.46
CA ASN A 374 1.70 -12.16 40.49
C ASN A 374 0.92 -11.33 39.47
N GLY A 375 -0.37 -11.65 39.25
CA GLY A 375 -1.16 -10.97 38.19
C GLY A 375 -0.53 -11.09 36.81
N GLY A 376 -0.91 -10.13 35.95
CA GLY A 376 -0.23 -9.98 34.64
C GLY A 376 -0.81 -10.85 33.53
N TYR A 377 0.04 -11.57 32.80
CA TYR A 377 -0.35 -12.32 31.62
C TYR A 377 0.57 -13.53 31.39
N ASP A 378 0.03 -14.52 30.68
CA ASP A 378 0.78 -15.65 30.16
C ASP A 378 1.11 -15.40 28.71
N LEU A 379 2.43 -15.43 28.38
CA LEU A 379 2.88 -15.32 26.98
C LEU A 379 2.59 -16.62 26.25
N GLY A 380 1.91 -16.49 25.11
CA GLY A 380 1.78 -17.57 24.16
C GLY A 380 3.05 -17.81 23.37
N LYS A 381 3.03 -18.86 22.55
CA LYS A 381 4.14 -19.16 21.64
C LYS A 381 4.21 -18.14 20.52
N GLU A 382 5.41 -17.60 20.27
CA GLU A 382 5.66 -16.85 19.06
C GLU A 382 5.56 -17.77 17.83
N THR A 383 4.81 -17.35 16.82
CA THR A 383 4.68 -18.05 15.53
C THR A 383 5.10 -17.12 14.39
N LYS A 384 5.68 -17.72 13.34
CA LYS A 384 6.14 -16.98 12.16
C LYS A 384 5.49 -17.55 10.92
N PHE A 385 5.06 -16.67 10.04
CA PHE A 385 4.69 -16.99 8.68
C PHE A 385 5.76 -16.40 7.76
N VAL A 386 6.26 -17.21 6.84
CA VAL A 386 7.26 -16.81 5.84
C VAL A 386 6.70 -17.15 4.48
N ALA A 387 6.71 -16.19 3.57
CA ALA A 387 6.32 -16.45 2.20
C ALA A 387 7.20 -17.54 1.55
N PRO A 388 6.70 -18.27 0.55
CA PRO A 388 7.50 -19.21 -0.22
C PRO A 388 8.77 -18.56 -0.80
N ASN A 389 9.84 -19.36 -0.99
CA ASN A 389 11.05 -18.88 -1.64
C ASN A 389 10.74 -18.29 -3.03
N ASN A 390 11.36 -17.17 -3.37
CA ASN A 390 11.15 -16.43 -4.62
C ASN A 390 9.71 -15.92 -4.84
N TYR A 391 8.94 -15.75 -3.76
CA TYR A 391 7.63 -15.15 -3.84
C TYR A 391 7.73 -13.67 -4.24
N ASP A 392 6.84 -13.25 -5.16
CA ASP A 392 6.77 -11.90 -5.70
C ASP A 392 5.30 -11.43 -5.68
N ASP A 393 4.95 -10.55 -4.75
CA ASP A 393 3.61 -10.00 -4.60
C ASP A 393 3.16 -9.14 -5.80
N ARG A 394 4.12 -8.55 -6.52
CA ARG A 394 3.83 -7.83 -7.77
C ARG A 394 3.32 -8.76 -8.85
N LEU A 395 3.88 -9.98 -8.92
CA LEU A 395 3.42 -10.97 -9.88
C LEU A 395 1.99 -11.43 -9.57
N ASP A 396 1.67 -11.69 -8.30
CA ASP A 396 0.30 -12.01 -7.88
C ASP A 396 -0.65 -10.86 -8.23
N HIS A 397 -0.22 -9.63 -8.01
CA HIS A 397 -1.00 -8.43 -8.31
C HIS A 397 -1.28 -8.28 -9.82
N MET A 398 -0.28 -8.52 -10.67
CA MET A 398 -0.43 -8.55 -12.13
C MET A 398 -1.34 -9.70 -12.60
N ILE A 399 -1.22 -10.89 -12.00
CA ILE A 399 -2.10 -12.02 -12.30
C ILE A 399 -3.55 -11.67 -12.01
N VAL A 400 -3.85 -10.99 -10.90
CA VAL A 400 -5.20 -10.52 -10.56
C VAL A 400 -5.74 -9.59 -11.66
N PHE A 401 -4.94 -8.61 -12.10
CA PHE A 401 -5.31 -7.67 -13.15
C PHE A 401 -5.64 -8.37 -14.49
N PHE A 402 -4.73 -9.20 -14.99
CA PHE A 402 -4.93 -9.87 -16.28
C PHE A 402 -6.02 -10.93 -16.23
N ASN A 403 -6.20 -11.62 -15.11
CA ASN A 403 -7.32 -12.53 -14.92
C ASN A 403 -8.66 -11.79 -14.94
N ALA A 404 -8.74 -10.63 -14.31
CA ALA A 404 -9.96 -9.81 -14.36
C ALA A 404 -10.31 -9.39 -15.78
N ILE A 405 -9.33 -9.05 -16.62
CA ILE A 405 -9.54 -8.75 -18.04
C ILE A 405 -10.09 -9.97 -18.78
N ARG A 406 -9.55 -11.17 -18.53
CA ARG A 406 -9.96 -12.40 -19.22
C ARG A 406 -11.32 -12.94 -18.79
N THR A 407 -11.66 -12.80 -17.52
CA THR A 407 -12.81 -13.48 -16.90
C THR A 407 -13.94 -12.54 -16.51
N GLY A 408 -13.70 -11.22 -16.50
CA GLY A 408 -14.66 -10.24 -15.95
C GLY A 408 -14.77 -10.30 -14.43
N SER A 409 -13.82 -10.94 -13.71
CA SER A 409 -13.82 -10.99 -12.26
C SER A 409 -13.59 -9.58 -11.65
N LYS A 410 -14.14 -9.37 -10.46
CA LYS A 410 -14.00 -8.09 -9.76
C LYS A 410 -12.58 -7.90 -9.23
N ILE A 411 -12.08 -6.67 -9.37
CA ILE A 411 -10.86 -6.21 -8.74
C ILE A 411 -11.19 -5.73 -7.32
N TYR A 412 -10.38 -6.12 -6.32
CA TYR A 412 -10.47 -5.62 -4.96
C TYR A 412 -9.92 -4.18 -4.88
N GLU A 413 -8.79 -3.92 -5.52
CA GLU A 413 -8.15 -2.61 -5.59
C GLU A 413 -8.62 -1.81 -6.81
N ASP A 414 -9.93 -1.62 -6.92
CA ASP A 414 -10.56 -0.76 -7.91
C ASP A 414 -10.31 0.74 -7.60
N ALA A 415 -10.87 1.63 -8.42
CA ALA A 415 -10.72 3.07 -8.22
C ALA A 415 -11.27 3.55 -6.87
N SER A 416 -12.31 2.91 -6.33
CA SER A 416 -12.87 3.27 -5.02
C SER A 416 -11.91 2.91 -3.90
N PHE A 417 -11.31 1.73 -3.92
CA PHE A 417 -10.27 1.33 -2.97
C PHE A 417 -9.05 2.24 -3.10
N GLY A 418 -8.63 2.54 -4.33
CA GLY A 418 -7.50 3.42 -4.60
C GLY A 418 -7.65 4.81 -3.97
N LEU A 419 -8.84 5.42 -4.08
CA LEU A 419 -9.10 6.70 -3.43
C LEU A 419 -9.12 6.59 -1.90
N ARG A 420 -9.70 5.52 -1.35
CA ARG A 420 -9.73 5.27 0.11
C ARG A 420 -8.35 5.11 0.72
N ALA A 421 -7.38 4.58 -0.02
CA ALA A 421 -6.00 4.49 0.44
C ALA A 421 -5.22 5.79 0.20
N ALA A 422 -5.38 6.42 -0.97
CA ALA A 422 -4.63 7.62 -1.34
C ALA A 422 -5.08 8.87 -0.58
N ALA A 423 -6.40 9.09 -0.42
CA ALA A 423 -6.91 10.32 0.15
C ALA A 423 -6.47 10.56 1.61
N PRO A 424 -6.54 9.62 2.55
CA PRO A 424 -6.03 9.82 3.90
C PRO A 424 -4.51 10.02 3.94
N ALA A 425 -3.74 9.38 3.05
CA ALA A 425 -2.31 9.60 2.93
C ALA A 425 -2.00 11.05 2.48
N ILE A 426 -2.70 11.54 1.45
CA ILE A 426 -2.58 12.93 0.99
C ILE A 426 -3.05 13.91 2.09
N ALA A 427 -4.12 13.57 2.84
CA ALA A 427 -4.63 14.38 3.93
C ALA A 427 -3.61 14.57 5.07
N CYS A 428 -2.64 13.66 5.23
CA CYS A 428 -1.51 13.89 6.14
C CYS A 428 -0.70 15.13 5.75
N ASN A 429 -0.38 15.33 4.46
CA ASN A 429 0.29 16.55 4.01
C ASN A 429 -0.56 17.79 4.31
N LEU A 430 -1.86 17.74 4.03
CA LEU A 430 -2.78 18.87 4.29
C LEU A 430 -2.86 19.21 5.77
N SER A 431 -2.94 18.19 6.64
CA SER A 431 -2.97 18.38 8.10
C SER A 431 -1.70 19.08 8.59
N ALA A 432 -0.52 18.61 8.14
CA ALA A 432 0.76 19.21 8.50
C ALA A 432 0.90 20.66 7.99
N GLN A 433 0.55 20.91 6.73
CA GLN A 433 0.61 22.25 6.12
C GLN A 433 -0.33 23.25 6.79
N GLN A 434 -1.53 22.81 7.18
CA GLN A 434 -2.54 23.65 7.81
C GLN A 434 -2.43 23.70 9.34
N ASN A 435 -1.55 22.87 9.92
CA ASN A 435 -1.40 22.68 11.37
C ASN A 435 -2.74 22.44 12.09
N LYS A 436 -3.61 21.62 11.49
CA LYS A 436 -4.93 21.29 12.05
C LYS A 436 -5.36 19.87 11.65
N PRO A 437 -6.29 19.24 12.42
CA PRO A 437 -6.89 17.98 12.01
C PRO A 437 -7.66 18.14 10.70
N ILE A 438 -7.60 17.12 9.85
CA ILE A 438 -8.49 16.95 8.71
C ILE A 438 -9.60 15.99 9.11
N LEU A 439 -10.84 16.44 8.97
CA LEU A 439 -12.02 15.59 9.13
C LEU A 439 -12.35 14.98 7.77
N TRP A 440 -12.63 13.68 7.77
CA TRP A 440 -12.81 12.90 6.57
C TRP A 440 -14.11 12.09 6.66
N ASP A 441 -14.93 12.14 5.62
CA ASP A 441 -16.07 11.26 5.44
C ASP A 441 -15.61 10.02 4.66
N PRO A 442 -15.38 8.85 5.31
CA PRO A 442 -14.85 7.67 4.64
C PRO A 442 -15.85 7.00 3.69
N ILE A 443 -17.14 7.29 3.84
CA ILE A 443 -18.18 6.77 2.94
C ILE A 443 -18.31 7.66 1.71
N GLY A 444 -18.45 8.98 1.91
CA GLY A 444 -18.51 9.96 0.84
C GLY A 444 -17.16 10.27 0.20
N MET A 445 -16.06 9.73 0.76
CA MET A 445 -14.67 9.91 0.29
C MET A 445 -14.34 11.39 0.02
N ARG A 446 -14.55 12.25 1.02
CA ARG A 446 -14.33 13.70 0.95
C ARG A 446 -13.94 14.29 2.29
N ILE A 447 -13.27 15.44 2.25
CA ILE A 447 -13.03 16.27 3.43
C ILE A 447 -14.34 16.93 3.85
N VAL A 448 -14.61 17.02 5.16
CA VAL A 448 -15.82 17.61 5.77
C VAL A 448 -15.46 18.76 6.69
#